data_d96a6a889a74ff6d100a741dad9b50ef
#
_entry.id   d96a6a889a74ff6d100a741dad9b50ef
#
_cell.length_a   1.000
_cell.length_b   1.000
_cell.length_c   1.000
_cell.angle_alpha   90.00
_cell.angle_beta   90.00
_cell.angle_gamma   90.00
#
_symmetry.space_group_name_H-M   'P 1'
#
loop_
_entity.id
_entity.type
_entity.pdbx_description
1 polymer ?
#
loop_
_entity_poly.entity_id
_entity_poly.type
_entity_poly.pdbx_seq_one_letter_code
_entity_poly.pdbx_strand_id
1 'polypeptide(L)'
;MNNIKSISLVFPLYKDKNTVEVMIFKSLQILKKIKKKFEIIIVDDGCPEGSGKIAQRYAKKNQKIKVFFHAKNIGYGAAIKTGIKKSKYECIFLIDGDNEYNVNDLPRMLKALKNNDLVITYRYKNKNNI
;
A
#
# COMPACT_ATOMS: atom_id res chain seq x y z
N MET A 1 6.95 -13.36 20.29
CA MET A 1 7.45 -12.06 19.80
C MET A 1 7.73 -12.17 18.32
N ASN A 2 6.97 -11.48 17.53
CA ASN A 2 7.11 -11.51 16.08
C ASN A 2 8.15 -10.51 15.62
N ASN A 3 9.34 -11.00 15.29
CA ASN A 3 10.33 -10.17 14.63
C ASN A 3 10.03 -10.20 13.13
N ILE A 4 9.34 -9.17 12.66
CA ILE A 4 8.91 -9.07 11.26
C ILE A 4 10.12 -8.85 10.37
N LYS A 5 10.34 -9.75 9.41
CA LYS A 5 11.50 -9.71 8.51
C LYS A 5 11.15 -9.25 7.09
N SER A 6 9.88 -9.28 6.74
CA SER A 6 9.45 -9.00 5.38
C SER A 6 8.05 -8.37 5.34
N ILE A 7 7.85 -7.47 4.39
CA ILE A 7 6.65 -6.63 4.31
C ILE A 7 6.11 -6.62 2.88
N SER A 8 4.82 -6.87 2.75
CA SER A 8 4.08 -6.58 1.52
C SER A 8 3.21 -5.34 1.77
N LEU A 9 3.56 -4.24 1.12
CA LEU A 9 2.75 -3.03 1.16
C LEU A 9 1.75 -3.08 0.02
N VAL A 10 0.46 -2.96 0.33
CA VAL A 10 -0.63 -3.10 -0.63
C VAL A 10 -1.44 -1.82 -0.66
N PHE A 11 -1.69 -1.30 -1.85
CA PHE A 11 -2.68 -0.24 -2.00
C PHE A 11 -3.50 -0.41 -3.28
N PRO A 12 -4.83 -0.20 -3.17
CA PRO A 12 -5.70 -0.20 -4.32
C PRO A 12 -5.69 1.15 -5.00
N LEU A 13 -5.93 1.15 -6.31
CA LEU A 13 -6.07 2.37 -7.11
C LEU A 13 -7.43 2.40 -7.77
N TYR A 14 -8.13 3.51 -7.63
CA TYR A 14 -9.29 3.85 -8.43
C TYR A 14 -9.40 5.37 -8.47
N LYS A 15 -9.22 5.95 -9.67
CA LYS A 15 -9.21 7.40 -9.88
C LYS A 15 -8.13 8.13 -9.06
N ASP A 16 -6.98 7.51 -8.92
CA ASP A 16 -5.85 8.04 -8.14
C ASP A 16 -4.69 8.50 -9.03
N LYS A 17 -4.99 8.89 -10.26
CA LYS A 17 -4.00 9.29 -11.25
C LYS A 17 -3.02 10.34 -10.74
N ASN A 18 -3.51 11.30 -9.95
CA ASN A 18 -2.71 12.42 -9.47
C ASN A 18 -1.87 12.10 -8.22
N THR A 19 -2.09 10.95 -7.59
CA THR A 19 -1.43 10.60 -6.32
C THR A 19 -0.55 9.36 -6.42
N VAL A 20 -0.73 8.53 -7.45
CA VAL A 20 -0.06 7.24 -7.55
C VAL A 20 1.47 7.35 -7.53
N GLU A 21 2.04 8.32 -8.24
CA GLU A 21 3.50 8.48 -8.27
C GLU A 21 4.05 8.87 -6.91
N VAL A 22 3.39 9.79 -6.22
CA VAL A 22 3.75 10.22 -4.87
C VAL A 22 3.70 9.04 -3.91
N MET A 23 2.65 8.22 -4.00
CA MET A 23 2.50 7.04 -3.15
C MET A 23 3.62 6.03 -3.38
N ILE A 24 3.97 5.77 -4.64
CA ILE A 24 5.06 4.86 -4.96
C ILE A 24 6.39 5.40 -4.42
N PHE A 25 6.67 6.67 -4.65
CA PHE A 25 7.91 7.30 -4.19
C PHE A 25 8.05 7.25 -2.68
N LYS A 26 7.01 7.68 -1.95
CA LYS A 26 7.01 7.66 -0.48
C LYS A 26 7.12 6.26 0.08
N SER A 27 6.42 5.30 -0.54
CA SER A 27 6.46 3.89 -0.12
C SER A 27 7.85 3.30 -0.27
N LEU A 28 8.49 3.51 -1.42
CA LEU A 28 9.87 3.06 -1.64
C LEU A 28 10.83 3.68 -0.64
N GLN A 29 10.66 4.96 -0.36
CA GLN A 29 11.53 5.69 0.54
C GLN A 29 11.48 5.13 1.96
N ILE A 30 10.28 4.91 2.50
CA ILE A 30 10.12 4.40 3.87
C ILE A 30 10.52 2.92 3.97
N LEU A 31 10.19 2.11 2.96
CA LEU A 31 10.52 0.69 2.97
C LEU A 31 12.03 0.46 2.91
N LYS A 32 12.75 1.27 2.14
CA LYS A 32 14.21 1.20 2.09
C LYS A 32 14.86 1.58 3.43
N LYS A 33 14.29 2.56 4.14
CA LYS A 33 14.78 2.96 5.47
C LYS A 33 14.62 1.86 6.51
N ILE A 34 13.56 1.07 6.40
CA ILE A 34 13.25 0.00 7.35
C ILE A 34 14.24 -1.16 7.22
N LYS A 35 14.88 -1.32 6.05
CA LYS A 35 15.92 -2.35 5.80
C LYS A 35 15.44 -3.79 5.99
N LYS A 36 14.19 -4.05 5.61
CA LYS A 36 13.60 -5.40 5.57
C LYS A 36 13.30 -5.77 4.13
N LYS A 37 13.11 -7.05 3.85
CA LYS A 37 12.60 -7.48 2.54
C LYS A 37 11.24 -6.88 2.33
N PHE A 38 10.96 -6.39 1.14
CA PHE A 38 9.67 -5.82 0.85
C PHE A 38 9.26 -5.97 -0.60
N GLU A 39 7.97 -5.85 -0.81
CA GLU A 39 7.35 -5.67 -2.12
C GLU A 39 6.22 -4.66 -1.99
N ILE A 40 5.86 -4.04 -3.11
CA ILE A 40 4.72 -3.14 -3.22
C ILE A 40 3.73 -3.79 -4.20
N ILE A 41 2.53 -4.06 -3.72
CA ILE A 41 1.45 -4.64 -4.49
C ILE A 41 0.41 -3.55 -4.76
N ILE A 42 0.21 -3.22 -6.01
CA ILE A 42 -0.73 -2.20 -6.44
C ILE A 42 -1.84 -2.89 -7.23
N VAL A 43 -3.08 -2.65 -6.84
CA VAL A 43 -4.24 -3.23 -7.51
C VAL A 43 -5.05 -2.11 -8.16
N ASP A 44 -5.09 -2.08 -9.49
CA ASP A 44 -5.93 -1.17 -10.25
C ASP A 44 -7.32 -1.79 -10.37
N ASP A 45 -8.29 -1.17 -9.73
CA ASP A 45 -9.68 -1.67 -9.71
C ASP A 45 -10.48 -1.16 -10.91
N GLY A 46 -9.97 -1.42 -12.10
CA GLY A 46 -10.63 -1.02 -13.35
C GLY A 46 -10.69 0.49 -13.53
N CYS A 47 -9.60 1.19 -13.20
CA CYS A 47 -9.56 2.65 -13.24
C CYS A 47 -9.63 3.19 -14.67
N PRO A 48 -10.62 4.05 -14.99
CA PRO A 48 -10.73 4.63 -16.34
C PRO A 48 -9.66 5.69 -16.62
N GLU A 49 -9.04 6.25 -15.58
CA GLU A 49 -8.06 7.34 -15.72
C GLU A 49 -6.63 6.85 -15.97
N GLY A 50 -6.39 5.53 -15.94
CA GLY A 50 -5.08 4.97 -16.19
C GLY A 50 -4.10 5.03 -15.03
N SER A 51 -4.59 5.09 -13.78
CA SER A 51 -3.73 5.09 -12.59
C SER A 51 -2.79 3.89 -12.56
N GLY A 52 -3.30 2.70 -12.87
CA GLY A 52 -2.51 1.48 -12.90
C GLY A 52 -1.46 1.47 -14.00
N LYS A 53 -1.72 2.10 -15.13
CA LYS A 53 -0.74 2.23 -16.22
C LYS A 53 0.46 3.07 -15.79
N ILE A 54 0.22 4.10 -14.98
CA ILE A 54 1.30 4.90 -14.40
C ILE A 54 2.14 4.02 -13.47
N ALA A 55 1.50 3.28 -12.57
CA ALA A 55 2.17 2.34 -11.67
C ALA A 55 2.99 1.29 -12.44
N GLN A 56 2.45 0.80 -13.56
CA GLN A 56 3.10 -0.21 -14.38
C GLN A 56 4.44 0.27 -14.95
N ARG A 57 4.57 1.54 -15.26
CA ARG A 57 5.84 2.11 -15.72
C ARG A 57 6.93 1.98 -14.65
N TYR A 58 6.56 2.16 -13.39
CA TYR A 58 7.50 1.97 -12.27
C TYR A 58 7.79 0.50 -12.03
N ALA A 59 6.80 -0.37 -12.18
CA ALA A 59 6.98 -1.82 -12.03
C ALA A 59 7.96 -2.39 -13.05
N LYS A 60 7.98 -1.86 -14.26
CA LYS A 60 8.93 -2.29 -15.30
C LYS A 60 10.38 -1.99 -14.94
N LYS A 61 10.62 -0.97 -14.12
CA LYS A 61 11.95 -0.53 -13.70
C LYS A 61 12.36 -1.06 -12.34
N ASN A 62 11.41 -1.59 -11.55
CA ASN A 62 11.68 -2.05 -10.19
C ASN A 62 10.88 -3.33 -9.92
N GLN A 63 11.58 -4.44 -9.80
CA GLN A 63 10.98 -5.76 -9.59
C GLN A 63 10.22 -5.89 -8.27
N LYS A 64 10.46 -4.99 -7.32
CA LYS A 64 9.75 -4.97 -6.03
C LYS A 64 8.33 -4.40 -6.15
N ILE A 65 8.00 -3.76 -7.27
CA ILE A 65 6.69 -3.20 -7.53
C ILE A 65 5.95 -4.13 -8.48
N LYS A 66 4.75 -4.54 -8.09
CA LYS A 66 3.88 -5.41 -8.87
C LYS A 66 2.50 -4.78 -9.00
N VAL A 67 1.97 -4.76 -10.21
CA VAL A 67 0.67 -4.17 -10.49
C VAL A 67 -0.26 -5.23 -11.04
N PHE A 68 -1.46 -5.30 -10.46
CA PHE A 68 -2.51 -6.21 -10.90
C PHE A 68 -3.73 -5.39 -11.30
N PHE A 69 -4.39 -5.79 -12.39
CA PHE A 69 -5.51 -5.07 -12.94
C PHE A 69 -6.78 -5.89 -12.84
N HIS A 70 -7.85 -5.28 -12.35
CA HIS A 70 -9.19 -5.83 -12.54
C HIS A 70 -9.71 -5.37 -13.91
N ALA A 71 -10.42 -6.27 -14.61
CA ALA A 71 -10.99 -5.95 -15.93
C ALA A 71 -12.02 -4.82 -15.85
N LYS A 72 -12.70 -4.68 -14.72
CA LYS A 72 -13.68 -3.64 -14.43
C LYS A 72 -13.65 -3.31 -12.95
N ASN A 73 -14.25 -2.18 -12.58
CA ASN A 73 -14.41 -1.82 -11.18
C ASN A 73 -15.32 -2.83 -10.47
N ILE A 74 -14.79 -3.50 -9.44
CA ILE A 74 -15.55 -4.45 -8.63
C ILE A 74 -15.55 -4.10 -7.15
N GLY A 75 -14.95 -2.97 -6.79
CA GLY A 75 -15.05 -2.40 -5.45
C GLY A 75 -13.76 -2.46 -4.64
N TYR A 76 -13.71 -1.61 -3.63
CA TYR A 76 -12.56 -1.47 -2.74
C TYR A 76 -12.21 -2.78 -2.02
N GLY A 77 -13.20 -3.46 -1.46
CA GLY A 77 -12.98 -4.73 -0.77
C GLY A 77 -12.39 -5.81 -1.67
N ALA A 78 -12.86 -5.87 -2.93
CA ALA A 78 -12.33 -6.81 -3.91
C ALA A 78 -10.86 -6.49 -4.25
N ALA A 79 -10.51 -5.22 -4.35
CA ALA A 79 -9.14 -4.79 -4.62
C ALA A 79 -8.21 -5.16 -3.46
N ILE A 80 -8.64 -4.93 -2.22
CA ILE A 80 -7.89 -5.34 -1.02
C ILE A 80 -7.71 -6.85 -0.98
N LYS A 81 -8.76 -7.60 -1.26
CA LYS A 81 -8.70 -9.07 -1.31
C LYS A 81 -7.69 -9.56 -2.34
N THR A 82 -7.69 -8.98 -3.54
CA THR A 82 -6.71 -9.30 -4.58
C THR A 82 -5.30 -9.01 -4.09
N GLY A 83 -5.08 -7.83 -3.50
CA GLY A 83 -3.78 -7.43 -2.98
C GLY A 83 -3.25 -8.38 -1.91
N ILE A 84 -4.10 -8.79 -0.97
CA ILE A 84 -3.73 -9.74 0.08
C ILE A 84 -3.35 -11.09 -0.54
N LYS A 85 -4.14 -11.58 -1.48
CA LYS A 85 -3.86 -12.85 -2.15
C LYS A 85 -2.54 -12.84 -2.92
N LYS A 86 -2.15 -11.70 -3.48
CA LYS A 86 -0.90 -11.57 -4.25
C LYS A 86 0.31 -11.28 -3.36
N SER A 87 0.09 -10.96 -2.10
CA SER A 87 1.16 -10.68 -1.15
C SER A 87 1.88 -11.98 -0.76
N LYS A 88 3.21 -11.95 -0.76
CA LYS A 88 4.01 -13.13 -0.44
C LYS A 88 4.74 -13.03 0.91
N TYR A 89 4.78 -11.85 1.52
CA TYR A 89 5.53 -11.64 2.76
C TYR A 89 4.64 -11.74 4.00
N GLU A 90 5.28 -11.95 5.14
CA GLU A 90 4.58 -12.26 6.39
C GLU A 90 3.76 -11.09 6.96
N CYS A 91 4.21 -9.87 6.75
CA CYS A 91 3.51 -8.68 7.20
C CYS A 91 2.85 -7.99 6.01
N ILE A 92 1.54 -7.78 6.09
CA ILE A 92 0.80 -7.05 5.06
C ILE A 92 0.40 -5.70 5.62
N PHE A 93 0.86 -4.65 4.97
CA PHE A 93 0.50 -3.27 5.29
C PHE A 93 -0.43 -2.73 4.21
N LEU A 94 -1.67 -2.40 4.61
CA LEU A 94 -2.68 -1.88 3.69
C LEU A 94 -2.75 -0.37 3.82
N ILE A 95 -2.69 0.34 2.70
CA ILE A 95 -2.81 1.78 2.65
C ILE A 95 -3.62 2.20 1.42
N ASP A 96 -4.38 3.28 1.51
CA ASP A 96 -5.14 3.79 0.38
C ASP A 96 -4.24 4.56 -0.60
N GLY A 97 -4.55 4.47 -1.90
CA GLY A 97 -3.77 5.10 -2.96
C GLY A 97 -4.01 6.59 -3.14
N ASP A 98 -4.88 7.20 -2.34
CA ASP A 98 -5.29 8.60 -2.45
C ASP A 98 -4.36 9.59 -1.70
N ASN A 99 -3.31 9.08 -1.07
CA ASN A 99 -2.34 9.87 -0.29
C ASN A 99 -2.95 10.57 0.95
N GLU A 100 -4.12 10.15 1.43
CA GLU A 100 -4.72 10.69 2.66
C GLU A 100 -4.01 10.20 3.92
N TYR A 101 -3.49 8.97 3.89
CA TYR A 101 -2.77 8.37 5.01
C TYR A 101 -1.27 8.44 4.76
N ASN A 102 -0.52 8.69 5.82
CA ASN A 102 0.93 8.83 5.69
C ASN A 102 1.62 7.47 5.82
N VAL A 103 2.26 7.03 4.74
CA VAL A 103 3.02 5.78 4.72
C VAL A 103 4.18 5.80 5.74
N ASN A 104 4.63 6.98 6.17
CA ASN A 104 5.65 7.13 7.18
C ASN A 104 5.21 6.67 8.58
N ASP A 105 3.94 6.35 8.77
CA ASP A 105 3.46 5.72 10.01
C ASP A 105 3.83 4.24 10.10
N LEU A 106 4.30 3.63 9.01
CA LEU A 106 4.63 2.21 8.97
C LEU A 106 5.60 1.77 10.07
N PRO A 107 6.72 2.48 10.36
CA PRO A 107 7.60 2.05 11.45
C PRO A 107 6.91 1.96 12.81
N ARG A 108 6.03 2.93 13.11
CA ARG A 108 5.26 2.95 14.36
C ARG A 108 4.27 1.79 14.42
N MET A 109 3.62 1.47 13.29
CA MET A 109 2.71 0.35 13.19
C MET A 109 3.44 -1.00 13.34
N LEU A 110 4.62 -1.13 12.75
CA LEU A 110 5.45 -2.32 12.89
C LEU A 110 5.86 -2.55 14.36
N LYS A 111 6.18 -1.48 15.07
CA LYS A 111 6.51 -1.56 16.50
C LYS A 111 5.32 -2.06 17.31
N ALA A 112 4.12 -1.56 17.02
CA ALA A 112 2.88 -2.01 17.67
C ALA A 112 2.57 -3.48 17.35
N LEU A 113 2.96 -3.95 16.16
CA LEU A 113 2.69 -5.30 15.70
C LEU A 113 3.55 -6.36 16.40
N LYS A 114 4.63 -5.99 17.06
CA LYS A 114 5.51 -6.95 17.74
C LYS A 114 4.77 -7.87 18.73
N ASN A 115 3.76 -7.35 19.39
CA ASN A 115 2.99 -8.08 20.41
C ASN A 115 1.52 -8.25 20.01
N ASN A 116 1.18 -8.01 18.75
CA ASN A 116 -0.20 -8.05 18.27
C ASN A 116 -0.23 -8.70 16.89
N ASP A 117 -1.32 -9.37 16.58
CA ASP A 117 -1.53 -9.99 15.27
C ASP A 117 -2.11 -8.99 14.26
N LEU A 118 -2.74 -7.94 14.74
CA LEU A 118 -3.39 -6.93 13.90
C LEU A 118 -3.27 -5.56 14.55
N VAL A 119 -2.86 -4.58 13.74
CA VAL A 119 -2.82 -3.18 14.13
C VAL A 119 -3.70 -2.39 13.18
N ILE A 120 -4.66 -1.66 13.72
CA ILE A 120 -5.56 -0.81 12.95
C ILE A 120 -5.34 0.63 13.38
N THR A 121 -5.24 1.53 12.39
CA THR A 121 -5.23 2.95 12.65
C THR A 121 -6.61 3.54 12.37
N TYR A 122 -6.91 4.64 13.02
CA TYR A 122 -8.14 5.36 12.76
C TYR A 122 -7.85 6.85 12.60
N ARG A 123 -8.72 7.51 11.84
CA ARG A 123 -8.58 8.95 11.61
C ARG A 123 -8.98 9.70 12.87
N TYR A 124 -8.04 10.49 13.39
CA TYR A 124 -8.25 11.28 14.58
C TYR A 124 -8.81 12.65 14.20
N LYS A 125 -9.97 13.00 14.78
CA LYS A 125 -10.56 14.33 14.55
C LYS A 125 -9.87 15.34 15.44
N ASN A 126 -9.06 16.21 14.85
CA ASN A 126 -8.39 17.27 15.61
C ASN A 126 -9.43 18.31 16.05
N LYS A 127 -9.42 18.69 17.34
CA LYS A 127 -10.34 19.69 17.91
C LYS A 127 -10.24 21.06 17.21
N ASN A 128 -9.15 21.30 16.48
CA ASN A 128 -8.91 22.56 15.76
C ASN A 128 -9.43 22.54 14.31
N ASN A 129 -9.97 21.45 13.85
CA ASN A 129 -10.56 21.32 12.51
C ASN A 129 -12.08 21.22 12.62
N ILE A 130 -12.66 22.30 13.03
CA ILE A 130 -14.12 22.42 13.04
C ILE A 130 -14.55 23.01 11.69
#